data_a4e454e830d8776b3f6832b094d7b0a9
#
_entry.id   a4e454e830d8776b3f6832b094d7b0a9
#
_cell.length_a   1.000
_cell.length_b   1.000
_cell.length_c   1.000
_cell.angle_alpha   90.00
_cell.angle_beta   90.00
_cell.angle_gamma   90.00
#
_symmetry.space_group_name_H-M   'P 1'
#
loop_
_entity.id
_entity.type
_entity.pdbx_description
1 polymer ?
#
loop_
_entity_poly.entity_id
_entity_poly.type
_entity_poly.pdbx_seq_one_letter_code
_entity_poly.pdbx_strand_id
1 'polypeptide(L)'
;MGGYSEEFEISIKSGNNIFQNIDTKLFNPYKVIIEKNNWYVKYNGTEYSIDETDFSFKIDKNKIEFDVVFNIIHGTPGEDGLIQKYFDGINMPYTGPNANNAKITFNKNECIDFAKNLGLSCAKSIFISNNQIFDFEVFNKMKFPLFVKTNN
;
A
#
# COMPACT_ATOMS: atom_id res chain seq x y z
N MET A 1 4.94 1.76 -7.53
CA MET A 1 3.98 2.89 -7.46
C MET A 1 2.70 2.55 -8.21
N GLY A 2 1.65 3.38 -8.13
CA GLY A 2 0.34 3.10 -8.71
C GLY A 2 -0.63 2.54 -7.67
N GLY A 3 -1.23 1.40 -7.94
CA GLY A 3 -2.20 0.73 -7.08
C GLY A 3 -3.58 0.63 -7.73
N TYR A 4 -4.55 0.12 -6.95
CA TYR A 4 -5.91 -0.16 -7.43
C TYR A 4 -6.96 0.77 -6.81
N SER A 5 -6.50 1.67 -5.93
CA SER A 5 -7.35 2.62 -5.20
C SER A 5 -7.45 3.97 -5.93
N GLU A 6 -8.32 4.83 -5.44
CA GLU A 6 -8.45 6.22 -5.92
C GLU A 6 -7.19 7.06 -5.63
N GLU A 7 -6.25 6.55 -4.82
CA GLU A 7 -4.98 7.20 -4.51
C GLU A 7 -3.87 6.92 -5.53
N PHE A 8 -4.18 6.29 -6.66
CA PHE A 8 -3.24 5.96 -7.74
C PHE A 8 -2.34 7.15 -8.12
N GLU A 9 -2.94 8.29 -8.42
CA GLU A 9 -2.20 9.49 -8.83
C GLU A 9 -1.29 10.04 -7.72
N ILE A 10 -1.68 9.89 -6.46
CA ILE A 10 -0.87 10.29 -5.30
C ILE A 10 0.34 9.37 -5.20
N SER A 11 0.15 8.08 -5.38
CA SER A 11 1.22 7.09 -5.42
C SER A 11 2.22 7.37 -6.56
N ILE A 12 1.73 7.68 -7.76
CA ILE A 12 2.58 8.05 -8.91
C ILE A 12 3.42 9.30 -8.60
N LYS A 13 2.82 10.34 -8.02
CA LYS A 13 3.54 11.57 -7.63
C LYS A 13 4.62 11.28 -6.58
N SER A 14 4.26 10.51 -5.54
CA SER A 14 5.18 10.10 -4.47
C SER A 14 6.36 9.28 -5.03
N GLY A 15 6.08 8.30 -5.88
CA GLY A 15 7.10 7.47 -6.50
C GLY A 15 8.02 8.26 -7.45
N ASN A 16 7.48 9.22 -8.19
CA ASN A 16 8.30 10.10 -9.03
C ASN A 16 9.22 11.00 -8.19
N ASN A 17 8.74 11.50 -7.07
CA ASN A 17 9.57 12.30 -6.15
C ASN A 17 10.72 11.47 -5.57
N ILE A 18 10.46 10.24 -5.13
CA ILE A 18 11.51 9.31 -4.66
C ILE A 18 12.51 9.06 -5.79
N PHE A 19 12.05 8.71 -6.98
CA PHE A 19 12.90 8.41 -8.14
C PHE A 19 13.84 9.56 -8.51
N GLN A 20 13.37 10.81 -8.37
CA GLN A 20 14.18 12.00 -8.67
C GLN A 20 15.23 12.31 -7.60
N ASN A 21 15.03 11.85 -6.38
CA ASN A 21 15.89 12.18 -5.24
C ASN A 21 16.72 10.99 -4.72
N ILE A 22 16.55 9.79 -5.29
CA ILE A 22 17.35 8.63 -4.90
C ILE A 22 18.81 8.80 -5.31
N ASP A 23 19.74 8.35 -4.49
CA ASP A 23 21.18 8.40 -4.79
C ASP A 23 21.54 7.37 -5.87
N THR A 24 21.70 7.83 -7.09
CA THR A 24 22.05 6.99 -8.25
C THR A 24 23.49 6.46 -8.23
N LYS A 25 24.32 6.88 -7.26
CA LYS A 25 25.63 6.27 -7.05
C LYS A 25 25.53 4.94 -6.28
N LEU A 26 24.48 4.79 -5.49
CA LEU A 26 24.21 3.60 -4.68
C LEU A 26 23.16 2.68 -5.30
N PHE A 27 22.20 3.24 -6.06
CA PHE A 27 21.06 2.53 -6.58
C PHE A 27 20.90 2.73 -8.07
N ASN A 28 20.42 1.70 -8.76
CA ASN A 28 19.96 1.75 -10.15
C ASN A 28 18.43 1.64 -10.18
N PRO A 29 17.68 2.74 -10.03
CA PRO A 29 16.24 2.69 -9.81
C PRO A 29 15.44 2.48 -11.09
N TYR A 30 14.38 1.70 -11.00
CA TYR A 30 13.37 1.53 -12.03
C TYR A 30 12.00 1.91 -11.50
N LYS A 31 11.19 2.57 -12.33
CA LYS A 31 9.79 2.89 -11.99
C LYS A 31 8.90 1.75 -12.43
N VAL A 32 8.45 0.95 -11.46
CA VAL A 32 7.43 -0.08 -11.69
C VAL A 32 6.06 0.49 -11.37
N ILE A 33 5.16 0.45 -12.33
CA ILE A 33 3.77 0.85 -12.19
C ILE A 33 2.93 -0.42 -12.05
N ILE A 34 2.12 -0.47 -10.98
CA ILE A 34 1.24 -1.58 -10.67
C ILE A 34 -0.20 -1.11 -10.85
N GLU A 35 -0.86 -1.66 -11.85
CA GLU A 35 -2.28 -1.49 -12.14
C GLU A 35 -2.99 -2.84 -11.98
N LYS A 36 -4.31 -2.82 -11.80
CA LYS A 36 -5.09 -4.03 -11.48
C LYS A 36 -4.87 -5.21 -12.45
N ASN A 37 -4.63 -4.91 -13.72
CA ASN A 37 -4.51 -5.93 -14.76
C ASN A 37 -3.19 -5.81 -15.56
N ASN A 38 -2.29 -4.93 -15.15
CA ASN A 38 -1.06 -4.68 -15.91
C ASN A 38 0.03 -4.13 -14.98
N TRP A 39 1.14 -4.85 -14.87
CA TRP A 39 2.33 -4.43 -14.14
C TRP A 39 3.45 -4.18 -15.15
N TYR A 40 4.03 -3.00 -15.13
CA TYR A 40 5.03 -2.62 -16.13
C TYR A 40 6.06 -1.64 -15.60
N VAL A 41 7.23 -1.64 -16.25
CA VAL A 41 8.31 -0.68 -16.04
C VAL A 41 8.27 0.38 -17.15
N LYS A 42 8.35 1.66 -16.78
CA LYS A 42 8.64 2.75 -17.73
C LYS A 42 10.13 3.02 -17.75
N TYR A 43 10.79 2.71 -18.89
CA TYR A 43 12.22 2.93 -19.06
C TYR A 43 12.51 3.50 -20.46
N ASN A 44 13.21 4.64 -20.52
CA ASN A 44 13.55 5.34 -21.77
C ASN A 44 12.37 5.55 -22.74
N GLY A 45 11.20 5.91 -22.20
CA GLY A 45 9.99 6.16 -22.99
C GLY A 45 9.24 4.91 -23.46
N THR A 46 9.73 3.72 -23.13
CA THR A 46 9.11 2.43 -23.47
C THR A 46 8.53 1.77 -22.22
N GLU A 47 7.44 1.03 -22.39
CA GLU A 47 6.83 0.21 -21.35
C GLU A 47 7.23 -1.26 -21.56
N TYR A 48 7.68 -1.88 -20.47
CA TYR A 48 8.08 -3.29 -20.44
C TYR A 48 7.24 -4.01 -19.40
N SER A 49 6.54 -5.07 -19.79
CA SER A 49 5.72 -5.86 -18.87
C SER A 49 6.57 -6.55 -17.81
N ILE A 50 6.08 -6.59 -16.58
CA ILE A 50 6.64 -7.38 -15.48
C ILE A 50 6.21 -8.84 -15.64
N ASP A 51 7.14 -9.75 -15.47
CA ASP A 51 6.85 -11.16 -15.23
C ASP A 51 6.48 -11.33 -13.76
N GLU A 52 5.18 -11.54 -13.50
CA GLU A 52 4.67 -11.66 -12.14
C GLU A 52 5.10 -12.95 -11.42
N THR A 53 5.75 -13.89 -12.11
CA THR A 53 6.22 -15.12 -11.48
C THR A 53 7.47 -14.91 -10.62
N ASP A 54 8.28 -13.89 -10.96
CA ASP A 54 9.54 -13.58 -10.26
C ASP A 54 9.82 -12.09 -10.13
N PHE A 55 8.86 -11.25 -10.51
CA PHE A 55 8.94 -9.79 -10.47
C PHE A 55 10.14 -9.25 -11.28
N SER A 56 10.34 -9.74 -12.49
CA SER A 56 11.39 -9.30 -13.41
C SER A 56 10.80 -8.69 -14.70
N PHE A 57 11.65 -8.10 -15.52
CA PHE A 57 11.25 -7.67 -16.87
C PHE A 57 12.40 -7.88 -17.86
N LYS A 58 12.13 -7.73 -19.14
CA LYS A 58 13.15 -7.91 -20.20
C LYS A 58 13.28 -6.67 -21.04
N ILE A 59 14.54 -6.27 -21.27
CA ILE A 59 14.92 -5.32 -22.32
C ILE A 59 15.61 -6.13 -23.39
N ASP A 60 15.01 -6.24 -24.58
CA ASP A 60 15.43 -7.13 -25.64
C ASP A 60 15.54 -8.60 -25.15
N LYS A 61 16.77 -9.13 -25.10
CA LYS A 61 17.05 -10.49 -24.61
C LYS A 61 17.58 -10.51 -23.17
N ASN A 62 17.79 -9.35 -22.56
CA ASN A 62 18.39 -9.27 -21.24
C ASN A 62 17.29 -9.21 -20.18
N LYS A 63 17.31 -10.19 -19.27
CA LYS A 63 16.45 -10.19 -18.08
C LYS A 63 17.03 -9.22 -17.05
N ILE A 64 16.17 -8.38 -16.50
CA ILE A 64 16.47 -7.46 -15.41
C ILE A 64 15.70 -7.95 -14.19
N GLU A 65 16.42 -8.23 -13.12
CA GLU A 65 15.90 -8.63 -11.81
C GLU A 65 16.12 -7.49 -10.82
N PHE A 66 15.30 -7.43 -9.77
CA PHE A 66 15.41 -6.42 -8.73
C PHE A 66 15.98 -7.02 -7.45
N ASP A 67 16.85 -6.27 -6.77
CA ASP A 67 17.40 -6.67 -5.46
C ASP A 67 16.44 -6.33 -4.32
N VAL A 68 15.67 -5.27 -4.47
CA VAL A 68 14.74 -4.77 -3.44
C VAL A 68 13.65 -3.89 -4.06
N VAL A 69 12.47 -3.93 -3.46
CA VAL A 69 11.34 -3.06 -3.84
C VAL A 69 11.16 -1.94 -2.81
N PHE A 70 11.16 -0.69 -3.27
CA PHE A 70 10.67 0.43 -2.49
C PHE A 70 9.16 0.59 -2.76
N ASN A 71 8.33 0.11 -1.83
CA ASN A 71 6.89 0.22 -1.96
C ASN A 71 6.42 1.62 -1.59
N ILE A 72 5.72 2.29 -2.51
CA ILE A 72 5.12 3.61 -2.33
C ILE A 72 3.68 3.64 -2.89
N ILE A 73 3.02 2.50 -2.90
CA ILE A 73 1.62 2.41 -3.27
C ILE A 73 0.78 2.87 -2.09
N HIS A 74 -0.16 3.79 -2.33
CA HIS A 74 -1.17 4.22 -1.38
C HIS A 74 -2.46 3.42 -1.59
N GLY A 75 -3.02 2.92 -0.49
CA GLY A 75 -4.19 2.03 -0.53
C GLY A 75 -3.86 0.63 -1.05
N THR A 76 -4.85 -0.04 -1.63
CA THR A 76 -4.72 -1.37 -2.22
C THR A 76 -3.88 -1.35 -3.50
N PRO A 77 -2.94 -2.30 -3.71
CA PRO A 77 -2.55 -3.43 -2.86
C PRO A 77 -1.36 -3.10 -1.92
N GLY A 78 -0.97 -1.84 -1.78
CA GLY A 78 0.27 -1.41 -1.13
C GLY A 78 0.22 -1.43 0.39
N GLU A 79 -0.95 -1.17 0.98
CA GLU A 79 -1.12 -0.97 2.41
C GLU A 79 -1.97 -2.05 3.10
N ASP A 80 -2.68 -2.89 2.34
CA ASP A 80 -3.60 -3.92 2.85
C ASP A 80 -2.98 -5.32 3.02
N GLY A 81 -1.68 -5.44 2.75
CA GLY A 81 -0.93 -6.69 2.86
C GLY A 81 -0.91 -7.55 1.60
N LEU A 82 -1.63 -7.18 0.54
CA LEU A 82 -1.69 -7.99 -0.69
C LEU A 82 -0.36 -8.02 -1.43
N ILE A 83 0.24 -6.86 -1.67
CA ILE A 83 1.52 -6.81 -2.39
C ILE A 83 2.67 -7.39 -1.56
N GLN A 84 2.63 -7.20 -0.23
CA GLN A 84 3.59 -7.78 0.69
C GLN A 84 3.55 -9.31 0.64
N LYS A 85 2.34 -9.89 0.66
CA LYS A 85 2.16 -11.35 0.53
C LYS A 85 2.69 -11.88 -0.79
N TYR A 86 2.51 -11.14 -1.87
CA TYR A 86 3.08 -11.50 -3.17
C TYR A 86 4.61 -11.49 -3.12
N PHE A 87 5.25 -10.44 -2.60
CA PHE A 87 6.71 -10.35 -2.48
C PHE A 87 7.27 -11.40 -1.54
N ASP A 88 6.60 -11.69 -0.41
CA ASP A 88 6.96 -12.78 0.49
C ASP A 88 6.97 -14.13 -0.26
N GLY A 89 5.97 -14.37 -1.13
CA GLY A 89 5.84 -15.60 -1.91
C GLY A 89 6.96 -15.85 -2.91
N ILE A 90 7.59 -14.80 -3.42
CA ILE A 90 8.72 -14.88 -4.35
C ILE A 90 10.06 -14.54 -3.69
N ASN A 91 10.10 -14.39 -2.38
CA ASN A 91 11.28 -13.99 -1.58
C ASN A 91 11.89 -12.64 -2.04
N MET A 92 11.09 -11.70 -2.51
CA MET A 92 11.54 -10.37 -2.91
C MET A 92 11.61 -9.44 -1.70
N PRO A 93 12.78 -8.88 -1.36
CA PRO A 93 12.87 -7.88 -0.29
C PRO A 93 12.10 -6.61 -0.63
N TYR A 94 11.41 -6.03 0.34
CA TYR A 94 10.66 -4.79 0.16
C TYR A 94 10.69 -3.91 1.40
N THR A 95 10.42 -2.61 1.22
CA THR A 95 10.29 -1.65 2.31
C THR A 95 8.87 -1.63 2.86
N GLY A 96 8.74 -1.46 4.19
CA GLY A 96 7.45 -1.35 4.86
C GLY A 96 7.17 -2.51 5.81
N PRO A 97 5.96 -2.58 6.37
CA PRO A 97 5.54 -3.65 7.27
C PRO A 97 5.32 -4.96 6.51
N ASN A 98 5.42 -6.09 7.21
CA ASN A 98 5.02 -7.38 6.66
C ASN A 98 3.50 -7.43 6.38
N ALA A 99 3.06 -8.44 5.61
CA ALA A 99 1.68 -8.55 5.14
C ALA A 99 0.63 -8.51 6.27
N ASN A 100 0.89 -9.17 7.41
CA ASN A 100 -0.05 -9.19 8.53
C ASN A 100 -0.15 -7.81 9.20
N ASN A 101 0.97 -7.15 9.44
CA ASN A 101 0.98 -5.83 10.05
C ASN A 101 0.34 -4.78 9.12
N ALA A 102 0.63 -4.84 7.81
CA ALA A 102 -0.01 -4.00 6.80
C ALA A 102 -1.55 -4.15 6.86
N LYS A 103 -2.04 -5.38 6.83
CA LYS A 103 -3.48 -5.67 6.91
C LYS A 103 -4.13 -5.09 8.18
N ILE A 104 -3.52 -5.29 9.35
CA ILE A 104 -4.07 -4.79 10.63
C ILE A 104 -4.08 -3.26 10.62
N THR A 105 -3.01 -2.60 10.18
CA THR A 105 -2.92 -1.14 10.20
C THR A 105 -3.81 -0.47 9.16
N PHE A 106 -4.11 -1.14 8.06
CA PHE A 106 -5.00 -0.65 7.02
C PHE A 106 -6.46 -0.62 7.50
N ASN A 107 -6.92 -1.66 8.21
CA ASN A 107 -8.25 -1.71 8.81
C ASN A 107 -8.28 -0.92 10.12
N LYS A 108 -8.89 0.27 10.08
CA LYS A 108 -8.89 1.22 11.21
C LYS A 108 -9.51 0.66 12.48
N ASN A 109 -10.58 -0.15 12.35
CA ASN A 109 -11.21 -0.78 13.51
C ASN A 109 -10.31 -1.85 14.12
N GLU A 110 -9.75 -2.75 13.30
CA GLU A 110 -8.81 -3.78 13.77
C GLU A 110 -7.56 -3.16 14.41
N CYS A 111 -7.03 -2.08 13.82
CA CYS A 111 -5.88 -1.35 14.34
C CYS A 111 -6.16 -0.76 15.73
N ILE A 112 -7.33 -0.14 15.92
CA ILE A 112 -7.74 0.41 17.22
C ILE A 112 -7.91 -0.69 18.26
N ASP A 113 -8.55 -1.79 17.90
CA ASP A 113 -8.76 -2.91 18.81
C ASP A 113 -7.43 -3.58 19.20
N PHE A 114 -6.53 -3.74 18.25
CA PHE A 114 -5.18 -4.23 18.50
C PHE A 114 -4.42 -3.31 19.47
N ALA A 115 -4.47 -1.99 19.26
CA ALA A 115 -3.81 -1.01 20.13
C ALA A 115 -4.38 -1.04 21.55
N LYS A 116 -5.72 -1.14 21.71
CA LYS A 116 -6.37 -1.26 23.01
C LYS A 116 -5.94 -2.54 23.76
N ASN A 117 -5.84 -3.66 23.04
CA ASN A 117 -5.40 -4.93 23.62
C ASN A 117 -3.95 -4.88 24.13
N LEU A 118 -3.12 -3.98 23.56
CA LEU A 118 -1.78 -3.68 24.07
C LEU A 118 -1.76 -2.67 25.22
N GLY A 119 -2.92 -2.20 25.71
CA GLY A 119 -3.03 -1.22 26.79
C GLY A 119 -2.76 0.23 26.34
N LEU A 120 -2.74 0.52 25.03
CA LEU A 120 -2.54 1.87 24.54
C LEU A 120 -3.84 2.69 24.63
N SER A 121 -3.70 3.96 25.01
CA SER A 121 -4.82 4.90 25.01
C SER A 121 -5.24 5.25 23.58
N CYS A 122 -6.48 4.93 23.22
CA CYS A 122 -7.05 5.22 21.91
C CYS A 122 -8.18 6.23 22.02
N ALA A 123 -8.39 7.02 20.97
CA ALA A 123 -9.56 7.87 20.84
C ALA A 123 -10.85 7.02 20.89
N LYS A 124 -11.89 7.58 21.49
CA LYS A 124 -13.21 6.93 21.48
C LYS A 124 -13.73 6.86 20.06
N SER A 125 -14.05 5.67 19.61
CA SER A 125 -14.53 5.41 18.25
C SER A 125 -15.72 4.48 18.25
N ILE A 126 -16.53 4.57 17.20
CA ILE A 126 -17.69 3.72 16.95
C ILE A 126 -17.56 3.21 15.53
N PHE A 127 -17.57 1.89 15.36
CA PHE A 127 -17.63 1.26 14.04
C PHE A 127 -19.09 1.06 13.63
N ILE A 128 -19.43 1.49 12.42
CA ILE A 128 -20.78 1.38 11.85
C ILE A 128 -20.69 0.48 10.61
N SER A 129 -21.38 -0.64 10.63
CA SER A 129 -21.49 -1.54 9.48
C SER A 129 -22.63 -1.11 8.55
N ASN A 130 -22.45 -1.28 7.25
CA ASN A 130 -23.46 -0.94 6.21
C ASN A 130 -24.81 -1.66 6.42
N ASN A 131 -24.83 -2.78 7.13
CA ASN A 131 -26.04 -3.61 7.34
C ASN A 131 -26.67 -3.40 8.72
N GLN A 132 -26.20 -2.43 9.50
CA GLN A 132 -26.71 -2.17 10.84
C GLN A 132 -27.75 -1.06 10.82
N ILE A 133 -28.92 -1.31 11.47
CA ILE A 133 -29.82 -0.22 11.87
C ILE A 133 -29.08 0.56 12.95
N PHE A 134 -28.73 1.79 12.63
CA PHE A 134 -27.89 2.60 13.48
C PHE A 134 -28.74 3.45 14.44
N ASP A 135 -28.48 3.30 15.74
CA ASP A 135 -29.07 4.16 16.76
C ASP A 135 -28.25 5.44 16.92
N PHE A 136 -28.83 6.57 16.51
CA PHE A 136 -28.18 7.89 16.59
C PHE A 136 -27.93 8.35 18.04
N GLU A 137 -28.58 7.76 19.04
CA GLU A 137 -28.33 8.11 20.46
C GLU A 137 -26.90 7.81 20.91
N VAL A 138 -26.22 6.92 20.21
CA VAL A 138 -24.81 6.62 20.49
C VAL A 138 -23.91 7.85 20.36
N PHE A 139 -24.25 8.82 19.50
CA PHE A 139 -23.52 10.07 19.36
C PHE A 139 -23.66 11.01 20.55
N ASN A 140 -24.74 10.90 21.33
CA ASN A 140 -24.92 11.69 22.55
C ASN A 140 -23.81 11.45 23.60
N LYS A 141 -23.10 10.32 23.47
CA LYS A 141 -21.97 9.94 24.34
C LYS A 141 -20.61 10.42 23.81
N MET A 142 -20.57 11.12 22.68
CA MET A 142 -19.36 11.64 22.06
C MET A 142 -19.29 13.15 22.16
N LYS A 143 -18.06 13.69 22.19
CA LYS A 143 -17.82 15.13 22.13
C LYS A 143 -17.60 15.57 20.70
N PHE A 144 -18.29 16.61 20.25
CA PHE A 144 -18.06 17.24 18.95
C PHE A 144 -16.83 18.16 18.97
N PRO A 145 -16.14 18.32 17.83
CA PRO A 145 -16.44 17.75 16.50
C PRO A 145 -16.06 16.26 16.39
N LEU A 146 -16.71 15.55 15.45
CA LEU A 146 -16.45 14.14 15.15
C LEU A 146 -15.78 14.01 13.78
N PHE A 147 -14.87 13.05 13.65
CA PHE A 147 -14.31 12.63 12.38
C PHE A 147 -14.98 11.34 11.91
N VAL A 148 -15.45 11.35 10.66
CA VAL A 148 -16.01 10.16 9.99
C VAL A 148 -14.99 9.71 8.93
N LYS A 149 -14.67 8.42 8.92
CA LYS A 149 -13.71 7.83 7.97
C LYS A 149 -14.24 6.48 7.48
N THR A 150 -13.87 6.10 6.27
CA THR A 150 -14.00 4.72 5.82
C THR A 150 -13.11 3.81 6.69
N ASN A 151 -13.50 2.55 6.86
CA ASN A 151 -12.72 1.63 7.66
C ASN A 151 -11.40 1.22 6.97
N ASN A 152 -11.45 1.10 5.68
CA ASN A 152 -10.34 0.77 4.76
C ASN A 152 -10.53 1.49 3.45
#